data_c856e9ed049eee5889e8f422860750b7
#
_entry.id   c856e9ed049eee5889e8f422860750b7
#
_cell.length_a   1.000
_cell.length_b   1.000
_cell.length_c   1.000
_cell.angle_alpha   90.00
_cell.angle_beta   90.00
_cell.angle_gamma   90.00
#
_symmetry.space_group_name_H-M   'P 1'
#
loop_
_entity.id
_entity.type
_entity.pdbx_description
1 polymer ?
#
loop_
_entity_poly.entity_id
_entity_poly.type
_entity_poly.pdbx_seq_one_letter_code
_entity_poly.pdbx_strand_id
1 'polypeptide(L)'
;KQEYWDYGLIREGAEAIEGINALRKKVMEPFQPFLELPRTTDFHTFIEHILQHLETIHAPEKLEEWANQSTAAGDLNRAEEYRQIWQLVMDVLEKADAILGKEALEQKDMAKILEAGLEKCTMGVIPPTADSLLIGDLERSRLPEIKYLFVLGVNEGILPSPATAQGIFTETERELMTAAGTELASGGKRKI
;
A
#
# COMPACT_ATOMS: atom_id res chain seq x y z
N LYS A 1 -11.75 -23.72 27.16
CA LYS A 1 -10.35 -23.72 26.69
C LYS A 1 -9.71 -25.01 27.15
N GLN A 2 -9.42 -25.96 26.26
CA GLN A 2 -8.67 -27.17 26.61
C GLN A 2 -7.19 -26.85 26.69
N GLU A 3 -6.58 -26.97 27.85
CA GLU A 3 -5.14 -26.78 28.05
C GLU A 3 -4.32 -27.91 27.40
N TYR A 4 -4.93 -29.07 27.17
CA TYR A 4 -4.30 -30.26 26.64
C TYR A 4 -5.21 -30.91 25.59
N TRP A 5 -4.64 -31.28 24.45
CA TRP A 5 -5.38 -31.94 23.36
C TRP A 5 -5.13 -33.45 23.40
N ASP A 6 -6.12 -34.19 23.85
CA ASP A 6 -6.14 -35.65 23.85
C ASP A 6 -7.25 -36.22 22.96
N TYR A 7 -8.21 -35.38 22.60
CA TYR A 7 -9.42 -35.82 21.89
C TYR A 7 -9.14 -36.19 20.43
N GLY A 8 -9.42 -37.45 20.08
CA GLY A 8 -9.26 -38.00 18.73
C GLY A 8 -7.83 -38.45 18.34
N LEU A 9 -6.83 -38.19 19.19
CA LEU A 9 -5.43 -38.57 18.95
C LEU A 9 -5.02 -39.87 19.65
N ILE A 10 -5.95 -40.54 20.30
CA ILE A 10 -5.72 -41.79 21.10
C ILE A 10 -5.08 -42.90 20.26
N ARG A 11 -5.18 -42.86 18.91
CA ARG A 11 -4.60 -43.85 17.99
C ARG A 11 -3.13 -43.61 17.69
N GLU A 12 -2.60 -42.41 17.95
CA GLU A 12 -1.25 -42.00 17.52
C GLU A 12 -0.14 -42.27 18.55
N GLY A 13 -0.51 -42.74 19.75
CA GLY A 13 0.45 -43.00 20.83
C GLY A 13 0.78 -41.74 21.67
N ALA A 14 1.20 -41.96 22.91
CA ALA A 14 1.42 -40.89 23.90
C ALA A 14 2.50 -39.90 23.45
N GLU A 15 3.57 -40.37 22.82
CA GLU A 15 4.69 -39.53 22.37
C GLU A 15 4.29 -38.52 21.28
N ALA A 16 3.42 -38.95 20.34
CA ALA A 16 2.88 -38.07 19.30
C ALA A 16 1.95 -36.99 19.92
N ILE A 17 1.15 -37.37 20.92
CA ILE A 17 0.28 -36.43 21.63
C ILE A 17 1.09 -35.37 22.39
N GLU A 18 2.18 -35.78 23.06
CA GLU A 18 3.06 -34.85 23.75
C GLU A 18 3.75 -33.90 22.77
N GLY A 19 4.23 -34.39 21.62
CA GLY A 19 4.84 -33.57 20.57
C GLY A 19 3.86 -32.51 20.03
N ILE A 20 2.63 -32.89 19.74
CA ILE A 20 1.58 -31.96 19.27
C ILE A 20 1.24 -30.91 20.34
N ASN A 21 1.13 -31.30 21.63
CA ASN A 21 0.85 -30.35 22.69
C ASN A 21 2.03 -29.40 22.96
N ALA A 22 3.27 -29.87 22.83
CA ALA A 22 4.46 -29.02 22.92
C ALA A 22 4.48 -27.96 21.79
N LEU A 23 4.19 -28.38 20.54
CA LEU A 23 4.07 -27.48 19.41
C LEU A 23 2.93 -26.48 19.59
N ARG A 24 1.75 -26.94 20.02
CA ARG A 24 0.59 -26.08 20.35
C ARG A 24 0.98 -25.03 21.37
N LYS A 25 1.64 -25.43 22.47
CA LYS A 25 2.07 -24.50 23.51
C LYS A 25 3.01 -23.43 22.95
N LYS A 26 4.00 -23.84 22.17
CA LYS A 26 4.92 -22.91 21.51
C LYS A 26 4.24 -21.92 20.57
N VAL A 27 3.23 -22.38 19.81
CA VAL A 27 2.45 -21.52 18.89
C VAL A 27 1.52 -20.59 19.66
N MET A 28 0.93 -21.06 20.77
CA MET A 28 -0.03 -20.27 21.54
C MET A 28 0.60 -19.29 22.54
N GLU A 29 1.85 -19.51 22.92
CA GLU A 29 2.57 -18.67 23.89
C GLU A 29 2.59 -17.18 23.51
N PRO A 30 2.91 -16.78 22.27
CA PRO A 30 2.89 -15.37 21.86
C PRO A 30 1.47 -14.74 21.91
N PHE A 31 0.41 -15.53 21.90
CA PHE A 31 -0.97 -15.07 21.96
C PHE A 31 -1.55 -15.02 23.37
N GLN A 32 -0.82 -15.51 24.38
CA GLN A 32 -1.28 -15.50 25.78
C GLN A 32 -1.79 -14.12 26.22
N PRO A 33 -1.09 -13.02 26.00
CA PRO A 33 -1.53 -11.70 26.41
C PRO A 33 -2.94 -11.34 25.92
N PHE A 34 -3.27 -11.70 24.67
CA PHE A 34 -4.61 -11.47 24.12
C PHE A 34 -5.71 -12.34 24.75
N LEU A 35 -5.34 -13.55 25.20
CA LEU A 35 -6.28 -14.44 25.84
C LEU A 35 -6.63 -14.00 27.27
N GLU A 36 -5.76 -13.22 27.87
CA GLU A 36 -5.91 -12.68 29.22
C GLU A 36 -6.63 -11.32 29.25
N LEU A 37 -6.69 -10.63 28.10
CA LEU A 37 -7.44 -9.39 27.96
C LEU A 37 -8.92 -9.58 28.26
N PRO A 38 -9.55 -8.65 28.99
CA PRO A 38 -11.00 -8.61 29.15
C PRO A 38 -11.70 -8.58 27.78
N ARG A 39 -12.91 -9.12 27.71
CA ARG A 39 -13.70 -9.10 26.48
C ARG A 39 -13.93 -7.68 25.94
N THR A 40 -14.07 -6.74 26.86
CA THR A 40 -14.17 -5.31 26.59
C THR A 40 -13.00 -4.63 27.28
N THR A 41 -12.22 -3.87 26.53
CA THR A 41 -11.09 -3.07 27.03
C THR A 41 -11.02 -1.76 26.25
N ASP A 42 -10.22 -0.80 26.71
CA ASP A 42 -9.94 0.39 25.94
C ASP A 42 -9.06 0.05 24.73
N PHE A 43 -9.22 0.85 23.67
CA PHE A 43 -8.54 0.59 22.40
C PHE A 43 -7.02 0.76 22.52
N HIS A 44 -6.56 1.67 23.39
CA HIS A 44 -5.14 1.89 23.66
C HIS A 44 -4.47 0.63 24.23
N THR A 45 -5.05 0.03 25.27
CA THR A 45 -4.56 -1.23 25.86
C THR A 45 -4.52 -2.35 24.83
N PHE A 46 -5.51 -2.42 23.93
CA PHE A 46 -5.52 -3.42 22.87
C PHE A 46 -4.37 -3.23 21.89
N ILE A 47 -4.08 -1.97 21.49
CA ILE A 47 -2.92 -1.63 20.62
C ILE A 47 -1.59 -1.95 21.31
N GLU A 48 -1.44 -1.63 22.59
CA GLU A 48 -0.22 -1.98 23.35
C GLU A 48 0.04 -3.50 23.30
N HIS A 49 -0.99 -4.32 23.44
CA HIS A 49 -0.85 -5.78 23.32
C HIS A 49 -0.47 -6.23 21.90
N ILE A 50 -0.96 -5.56 20.87
CA ILE A 50 -0.53 -5.82 19.48
C ILE A 50 0.94 -5.48 19.32
N LEU A 51 1.39 -4.32 19.77
CA LEU A 51 2.79 -3.90 19.68
C LEU A 51 3.71 -4.89 20.42
N GLN A 52 3.35 -5.26 21.64
CA GLN A 52 4.10 -6.24 22.42
C GLN A 52 4.16 -7.61 21.72
N HIS A 53 3.06 -8.02 21.08
CA HIS A 53 3.05 -9.25 20.30
C HIS A 53 3.97 -9.17 19.08
N LEU A 54 3.94 -8.06 18.33
CA LEU A 54 4.81 -7.85 17.17
C LEU A 54 6.28 -7.86 17.55
N GLU A 55 6.65 -7.30 18.71
CA GLU A 55 7.99 -7.39 19.27
C GLU A 55 8.35 -8.83 19.66
N THR A 56 7.46 -9.54 20.35
CA THR A 56 7.68 -10.93 20.79
C THR A 56 7.95 -11.88 19.61
N ILE A 57 7.30 -11.66 18.48
CA ILE A 57 7.54 -12.46 17.27
C ILE A 57 8.69 -11.93 16.40
N HIS A 58 9.37 -10.87 16.84
CA HIS A 58 10.46 -10.20 16.12
C HIS A 58 10.04 -9.76 14.70
N ALA A 59 8.88 -9.13 14.60
CA ALA A 59 8.33 -8.73 13.30
C ALA A 59 9.21 -7.72 12.55
N PRO A 60 9.77 -6.66 13.18
CA PRO A 60 10.65 -5.71 12.50
C PRO A 60 11.89 -6.38 11.92
N GLU A 61 12.56 -7.22 12.73
CA GLU A 61 13.80 -7.90 12.36
C GLU A 61 13.57 -8.88 11.20
N LYS A 62 12.44 -9.59 11.22
CA LYS A 62 12.08 -10.51 10.13
C LYS A 62 11.78 -9.78 8.83
N LEU A 63 11.10 -8.64 8.90
CA LEU A 63 10.83 -7.82 7.72
C LEU A 63 12.14 -7.31 7.10
N GLU A 64 13.09 -6.86 7.93
CA GLU A 64 14.41 -6.43 7.45
C GLU A 64 15.21 -7.62 6.87
N GLU A 65 15.14 -8.80 7.49
CA GLU A 65 15.76 -10.01 6.96
C GLU A 65 15.20 -10.36 5.57
N TRP A 66 13.88 -10.34 5.39
CA TRP A 66 13.24 -10.61 4.11
C TRP A 66 13.56 -9.54 3.06
N ALA A 67 13.68 -8.28 3.47
CA ALA A 67 14.14 -7.20 2.59
C ALA A 67 15.57 -7.46 2.10
N ASN A 68 16.47 -7.87 3.00
CA ASN A 68 17.86 -8.17 2.66
C ASN A 68 17.97 -9.40 1.73
N GLN A 69 17.19 -10.46 2.00
CA GLN A 69 17.10 -11.63 1.13
C GLN A 69 16.61 -11.26 -0.28
N SER A 70 15.58 -10.42 -0.38
CA SER A 70 15.05 -9.93 -1.66
C SER A 70 16.08 -9.08 -2.40
N THR A 71 16.81 -8.22 -1.69
CA THR A 71 17.93 -7.44 -2.25
C THR A 71 19.01 -8.35 -2.82
N ALA A 72 19.40 -9.38 -2.08
CA ALA A 72 20.40 -10.36 -2.54
C ALA A 72 19.94 -11.16 -3.76
N ALA A 73 18.63 -11.39 -3.89
CA ALA A 73 18.01 -12.02 -5.05
C ALA A 73 17.81 -11.07 -6.24
N GLY A 74 18.12 -9.77 -6.10
CA GLY A 74 17.95 -8.76 -7.15
C GLY A 74 16.52 -8.18 -7.24
N ASP A 75 15.60 -8.56 -6.37
CA ASP A 75 14.24 -8.04 -6.31
C ASP A 75 14.17 -6.82 -5.38
N LEU A 76 14.62 -5.68 -5.90
CA LEU A 76 14.69 -4.43 -5.15
C LEU A 76 13.30 -3.89 -4.81
N ASN A 77 12.29 -4.14 -5.65
CA ASN A 77 10.94 -3.69 -5.41
C ASN A 77 10.36 -4.38 -4.17
N ARG A 78 10.48 -5.69 -4.10
CA ARG A 78 10.03 -6.47 -2.96
C ARG A 78 10.79 -6.15 -1.68
N ALA A 79 12.08 -5.87 -1.78
CA ALA A 79 12.89 -5.43 -0.64
C ALA A 79 12.34 -4.14 -0.03
N GLU A 80 12.00 -3.18 -0.89
CA GLU A 80 11.45 -1.90 -0.44
C GLU A 80 10.02 -2.05 0.10
N GLU A 81 9.19 -2.92 -0.48
CA GLU A 81 7.88 -3.26 0.07
C GLU A 81 7.98 -3.75 1.51
N TYR A 82 8.89 -4.67 1.81
CA TYR A 82 9.10 -5.17 3.17
C TYR A 82 9.51 -4.07 4.15
N ARG A 83 10.34 -3.11 3.74
CA ARG A 83 10.75 -1.98 4.58
C ARG A 83 9.60 -1.02 4.87
N GLN A 84 8.70 -0.82 3.88
CA GLN A 84 7.55 0.06 4.03
C GLN A 84 6.43 -0.54 4.89
N ILE A 85 6.27 -1.87 4.91
CA ILE A 85 5.20 -2.55 5.67
C ILE A 85 5.21 -2.14 7.15
N TRP A 86 6.39 -2.13 7.78
CA TRP A 86 6.49 -1.79 9.20
C TRP A 86 5.96 -0.38 9.49
N GLN A 87 6.44 0.60 8.75
CA GLN A 87 6.00 1.98 8.92
C GLN A 87 4.50 2.14 8.68
N LEU A 88 3.98 1.45 7.69
CA LEU A 88 2.57 1.49 7.34
C LEU A 88 1.68 0.90 8.44
N VAL A 89 2.10 -0.22 9.04
CA VAL A 89 1.40 -0.81 10.19
C VAL A 89 1.43 0.13 11.38
N MET A 90 2.58 0.72 11.71
CA MET A 90 2.71 1.67 12.81
C MET A 90 1.82 2.90 12.60
N ASP A 91 1.79 3.46 11.40
CA ASP A 91 0.93 4.60 11.05
C ASP A 91 -0.56 4.31 11.26
N VAL A 92 -1.00 3.09 10.94
CA VAL A 92 -2.40 2.68 11.17
C VAL A 92 -2.69 2.56 12.66
N LEU A 93 -1.80 1.92 13.42
CA LEU A 93 -1.98 1.73 14.85
C LEU A 93 -1.98 3.09 15.59
N GLU A 94 -1.05 3.98 15.28
CA GLU A 94 -0.98 5.33 15.88
C GLU A 94 -2.23 6.16 15.56
N LYS A 95 -2.70 6.15 14.32
CA LYS A 95 -3.92 6.88 13.93
C LYS A 95 -5.15 6.31 14.62
N ALA A 96 -5.25 4.99 14.71
CA ALA A 96 -6.37 4.34 15.39
C ALA A 96 -6.37 4.65 16.89
N ASP A 97 -5.20 4.63 17.54
CA ASP A 97 -5.04 5.00 18.94
C ASP A 97 -5.40 6.48 19.19
N ALA A 98 -4.92 7.38 18.35
CA ALA A 98 -5.22 8.82 18.47
C ALA A 98 -6.72 9.13 18.40
N ILE A 99 -7.49 8.35 17.63
CA ILE A 99 -8.93 8.56 17.42
C ILE A 99 -9.76 7.82 18.47
N LEU A 100 -9.42 6.58 18.77
CA LEU A 100 -10.24 5.62 19.52
C LEU A 100 -9.60 5.16 20.84
N GLY A 101 -8.40 5.58 21.18
CA GLY A 101 -7.61 5.04 22.28
C GLY A 101 -8.36 4.96 23.62
N LYS A 102 -9.27 5.90 23.88
CA LYS A 102 -10.06 5.95 25.11
C LYS A 102 -11.40 5.21 25.03
N GLU A 103 -11.78 4.74 23.85
CA GLU A 103 -13.05 4.04 23.65
C GLU A 103 -12.94 2.60 24.11
N ALA A 104 -13.90 2.17 24.96
CA ALA A 104 -13.98 0.80 25.41
C ALA A 104 -14.86 -0.01 24.44
N LEU A 105 -14.25 -0.96 23.75
CA LEU A 105 -14.89 -1.77 22.71
C LEU A 105 -14.68 -3.28 22.97
N GLU A 106 -15.45 -4.12 22.31
CA GLU A 106 -15.18 -5.56 22.29
C GLU A 106 -13.97 -5.86 21.38
N GLN A 107 -13.08 -6.76 21.78
CA GLN A 107 -11.88 -7.13 21.02
C GLN A 107 -12.18 -7.44 19.55
N LYS A 108 -13.30 -8.12 19.26
CA LYS A 108 -13.70 -8.46 17.89
C LYS A 108 -13.99 -7.23 17.02
N ASP A 109 -14.52 -6.16 17.62
CA ASP A 109 -14.87 -4.95 16.88
C ASP A 109 -13.61 -4.08 16.70
N MET A 110 -12.70 -4.05 17.68
CA MET A 110 -11.37 -3.46 17.54
C MET A 110 -10.57 -4.12 16.40
N ALA A 111 -10.59 -5.45 16.34
CA ALA A 111 -9.93 -6.20 15.26
C ALA A 111 -10.48 -5.82 13.87
N LYS A 112 -11.81 -5.69 13.72
CA LYS A 112 -12.43 -5.25 12.45
C LYS A 112 -12.06 -3.82 12.07
N ILE A 113 -11.94 -2.93 13.05
CA ILE A 113 -11.52 -1.54 12.80
C ILE A 113 -10.10 -1.52 12.25
N LEU A 114 -9.18 -2.28 12.86
CA LEU A 114 -7.80 -2.37 12.38
C LEU A 114 -7.73 -3.06 11.01
N GLU A 115 -8.47 -4.14 10.80
CA GLU A 115 -8.58 -4.81 9.49
C GLU A 115 -9.01 -3.83 8.40
N ALA A 116 -10.10 -3.08 8.63
CA ALA A 116 -10.58 -2.07 7.69
C ALA A 116 -9.57 -0.92 7.47
N GLY A 117 -8.78 -0.56 8.48
CA GLY A 117 -7.70 0.41 8.37
C GLY A 117 -6.56 -0.11 7.48
N LEU A 118 -6.12 -1.35 7.72
CA LEU A 118 -5.05 -1.99 6.97
C LEU A 118 -5.45 -2.28 5.51
N GLU A 119 -6.69 -2.70 5.25
CA GLU A 119 -7.20 -2.92 3.88
C GLU A 119 -7.16 -1.67 3.00
N LYS A 120 -7.26 -0.48 3.59
CA LYS A 120 -7.18 0.80 2.86
C LYS A 120 -5.76 1.29 2.65
N CYS A 121 -4.79 0.63 3.24
CA CYS A 121 -3.40 0.99 3.05
C CYS A 121 -2.94 0.62 1.65
N THR A 122 -2.43 1.59 0.93
CA THR A 122 -1.76 1.37 -0.35
C THR A 122 -0.28 1.64 -0.18
N MET A 123 0.54 0.67 -0.53
CA MET A 123 1.97 0.92 -0.65
C MET A 123 2.20 1.82 -1.85
N GLY A 124 2.92 2.92 -1.63
CA GLY A 124 3.30 3.82 -2.73
C GLY A 124 4.13 3.06 -3.76
N VAL A 125 3.81 3.28 -5.04
CA VAL A 125 4.70 2.81 -6.11
C VAL A 125 6.06 3.48 -5.88
N ILE A 126 7.10 2.68 -5.77
CA ILE A 126 8.47 3.18 -5.58
C ILE A 126 8.78 4.13 -6.73
N PRO A 127 9.23 5.36 -6.45
CA PRO A 127 9.69 6.24 -7.50
C PRO A 127 10.76 5.52 -8.32
N PRO A 128 10.76 5.66 -9.67
CA PRO A 128 11.77 5.01 -10.48
C PRO A 128 13.16 5.38 -9.96
N THR A 129 13.96 4.36 -9.68
CA THR A 129 15.34 4.54 -9.26
C THR A 129 16.11 5.25 -10.39
N ALA A 130 17.22 5.93 -10.07
CA ALA A 130 18.03 6.66 -11.06
C ALA A 130 18.48 5.79 -12.25
N ASP A 131 18.38 4.48 -12.16
CA ASP A 131 18.78 3.48 -13.14
C ASP A 131 17.58 2.73 -13.76
N SER A 132 16.38 3.31 -13.69
CA SER A 132 15.16 2.70 -14.23
C SER A 132 14.75 3.36 -15.55
N LEU A 133 14.21 2.53 -16.47
CA LEU A 133 13.58 3.00 -17.69
C LEU A 133 12.12 3.39 -17.39
N LEU A 134 11.78 4.66 -17.56
CA LEU A 134 10.42 5.14 -17.42
C LEU A 134 9.70 4.98 -18.76
N ILE A 135 8.66 4.14 -18.81
CA ILE A 135 7.77 3.99 -19.97
C ILE A 135 6.44 4.63 -19.61
N GLY A 136 5.99 5.57 -20.39
CA GLY A 136 4.77 6.30 -20.12
C GLY A 136 4.15 6.93 -21.36
N ASP A 137 2.95 7.46 -21.21
CA ASP A 137 2.23 8.22 -22.23
C ASP A 137 2.71 9.67 -22.21
N LEU A 138 2.95 10.25 -23.37
CA LEU A 138 3.51 11.60 -23.52
C LEU A 138 2.60 12.69 -22.92
N GLU A 139 1.28 12.49 -22.97
CA GLU A 139 0.30 13.48 -22.48
C GLU A 139 0.03 13.36 -20.98
N ARG A 140 0.21 12.17 -20.39
CA ARG A 140 -0.16 11.87 -19.01
C ARG A 140 1.02 11.75 -18.06
N SER A 141 2.23 11.57 -18.58
CA SER A 141 3.41 11.37 -17.74
C SER A 141 4.01 12.70 -17.32
N ARG A 142 4.17 12.88 -15.98
CA ARG A 142 5.05 13.92 -15.46
C ARG A 142 6.45 13.36 -15.41
N LEU A 143 7.28 13.81 -16.34
CA LEU A 143 8.65 13.36 -16.42
C LEU A 143 9.50 14.19 -15.44
N PRO A 144 10.28 13.54 -14.54
CA PRO A 144 11.31 14.22 -13.76
C PRO A 144 12.45 14.68 -14.71
N GLU A 145 13.53 15.23 -14.18
CA GLU A 145 14.73 15.50 -14.99
C GLU A 145 15.24 14.20 -15.63
N ILE A 146 15.12 14.11 -16.95
CA ILE A 146 15.55 12.98 -17.76
C ILE A 146 16.73 13.37 -18.64
N LYS A 147 17.71 12.47 -18.77
CA LYS A 147 18.89 12.69 -19.64
C LYS A 147 18.61 12.34 -21.11
N TYR A 148 17.79 11.33 -21.34
CA TYR A 148 17.45 10.81 -22.65
C TYR A 148 15.95 10.54 -22.75
N LEU A 149 15.32 11.02 -23.81
CA LEU A 149 13.92 10.78 -24.13
C LEU A 149 13.82 10.08 -25.47
N PHE A 150 13.15 8.93 -25.50
CA PHE A 150 12.82 8.22 -26.73
C PHE A 150 11.30 8.30 -26.94
N VAL A 151 10.88 8.95 -28.01
CA VAL A 151 9.46 9.06 -28.37
C VAL A 151 9.19 8.08 -29.51
N LEU A 152 8.32 7.11 -29.25
CA LEU A 152 7.92 6.09 -30.22
C LEU A 152 6.54 6.40 -30.78
N GLY A 153 6.25 5.96 -32.02
CA GLY A 153 4.95 6.16 -32.64
C GLY A 153 4.70 7.56 -33.17
N VAL A 154 5.77 8.32 -33.47
CA VAL A 154 5.67 9.65 -34.10
C VAL A 154 5.33 9.46 -35.58
N ASN A 155 4.04 9.33 -35.88
CA ASN A 155 3.53 9.21 -37.23
C ASN A 155 2.62 10.41 -37.55
N GLU A 156 2.56 10.80 -38.81
CA GLU A 156 1.66 11.85 -39.27
C GLU A 156 0.20 11.55 -38.87
N GLY A 157 -0.47 12.52 -38.26
CA GLY A 157 -1.82 12.37 -37.74
C GLY A 157 -1.95 11.73 -36.35
N ILE A 158 -0.84 11.24 -35.76
CA ILE A 158 -0.79 10.72 -34.39
C ILE A 158 -0.02 11.69 -33.49
N LEU A 159 1.19 12.09 -33.91
CA LEU A 159 2.00 13.05 -33.18
C LEU A 159 2.81 13.92 -34.19
N PRO A 160 2.53 15.24 -34.30
CA PRO A 160 1.46 15.95 -33.58
C PRO A 160 0.07 15.52 -34.01
N SER A 161 -0.86 15.42 -33.05
CA SER A 161 -2.27 15.17 -33.39
C SER A 161 -2.81 16.37 -34.19
N PRO A 162 -3.60 16.13 -35.25
CA PRO A 162 -4.22 17.21 -35.99
C PRO A 162 -5.03 18.08 -35.02
N ALA A 163 -4.80 19.38 -35.07
CA ALA A 163 -5.56 20.33 -34.27
C ALA A 163 -7.04 20.19 -34.68
N THR A 164 -7.80 19.46 -33.87
CA THR A 164 -9.26 19.49 -33.96
C THR A 164 -9.68 20.92 -33.67
N ALA A 165 -10.31 21.55 -34.67
CA ALA A 165 -10.89 22.87 -34.49
C ALA A 165 -11.91 22.81 -33.35
N GLN A 166 -11.46 23.07 -32.11
CA GLN A 166 -12.32 23.14 -30.94
C GLN A 166 -12.93 24.54 -30.89
N GLY A 167 -13.94 24.75 -31.67
CA GLY A 167 -14.68 26.00 -31.66
C GLY A 167 -15.92 25.93 -32.55
N ILE A 168 -16.88 26.79 -32.27
CA ILE A 168 -18.11 26.91 -33.08
C ILE A 168 -17.78 27.43 -34.50
N PHE A 169 -16.62 28.06 -34.66
CA PHE A 169 -16.18 28.64 -35.94
C PHE A 169 -14.88 28.00 -36.38
N THR A 170 -14.79 27.66 -37.68
CA THR A 170 -13.54 27.24 -38.34
C THR A 170 -12.57 28.43 -38.42
N GLU A 171 -11.29 28.15 -38.66
CA GLU A 171 -10.28 29.20 -38.80
C GLU A 171 -10.59 30.17 -39.94
N THR A 172 -11.11 29.66 -41.06
CA THR A 172 -11.54 30.47 -42.21
C THR A 172 -12.72 31.38 -41.85
N GLU A 173 -13.67 30.91 -41.07
CA GLU A 173 -14.81 31.73 -40.61
C GLU A 173 -14.35 32.80 -39.64
N ARG A 174 -13.37 32.51 -38.77
CA ARG A 174 -12.74 33.47 -37.86
C ARG A 174 -12.00 34.59 -38.60
N GLU A 175 -11.27 34.23 -39.66
CA GLU A 175 -10.60 35.21 -40.53
C GLU A 175 -11.61 36.16 -41.21
N LEU A 176 -12.70 35.62 -41.73
CA LEU A 176 -13.76 36.41 -42.32
C LEU A 176 -14.45 37.32 -41.31
N MET A 177 -14.71 36.85 -40.11
CA MET A 177 -15.29 37.66 -39.01
C MET A 177 -14.35 38.75 -38.56
N THR A 178 -13.06 38.47 -38.48
CA THR A 178 -12.03 39.44 -38.12
C THR A 178 -11.91 40.54 -39.21
N ALA A 179 -11.96 40.13 -40.50
CA ALA A 179 -11.97 41.05 -41.62
C ALA A 179 -13.25 41.94 -41.66
N ALA A 180 -14.35 41.42 -41.11
CA ALA A 180 -15.61 42.16 -40.95
C ALA A 180 -15.65 43.08 -39.69
N GLY A 181 -14.55 43.17 -38.96
CA GLY A 181 -14.41 44.06 -37.79
C GLY A 181 -14.88 43.48 -36.46
N THR A 182 -15.08 42.15 -36.39
CA THR A 182 -15.44 41.49 -35.13
C THR A 182 -14.16 40.97 -34.44
N GLU A 183 -13.80 41.58 -33.30
CA GLU A 183 -12.68 41.07 -32.49
C GLU A 183 -13.04 39.72 -31.85
N LEU A 184 -12.56 38.63 -32.46
CA LEU A 184 -12.60 37.32 -31.85
C LEU A 184 -11.29 37.05 -31.11
N ALA A 185 -11.40 36.57 -29.88
CA ALA A 185 -10.24 36.11 -29.13
C ALA A 185 -9.41 35.16 -30.00
N SER A 186 -8.15 35.49 -30.26
CA SER A 186 -7.25 34.66 -31.03
C SER A 186 -7.23 33.24 -30.47
N GLY A 187 -7.58 32.24 -31.27
CA GLY A 187 -7.46 30.84 -30.90
C GLY A 187 -6.03 30.60 -30.46
N GLY A 188 -5.85 30.38 -29.18
CA GLY A 188 -4.54 30.45 -28.54
C GLY A 188 -3.50 29.62 -29.26
N LYS A 189 -2.50 30.26 -29.82
CA LYS A 189 -1.20 29.62 -30.02
C LYS A 189 -0.72 29.20 -28.64
N ARG A 190 -1.03 27.95 -28.22
CA ARG A 190 -0.35 27.36 -27.07
C ARG A 190 1.13 27.36 -27.43
N LYS A 191 1.87 28.26 -26.80
CA LYS A 191 3.33 28.16 -26.76
C LYS A 191 3.63 26.84 -26.06
N ILE A 192 4.29 25.94 -26.77
CA ILE A 192 4.93 24.74 -26.24
C ILE A 192 6.00 25.18 -25.26
#